data_414e93984d4b71069a45587b1fb8a280
#
_entry.id   414e93984d4b71069a45587b1fb8a280
#
_cell.length_a   1.000
_cell.length_b   1.000
_cell.length_c   1.000
_cell.angle_alpha   90.00
_cell.angle_beta   90.00
_cell.angle_gamma   90.00
#
_symmetry.space_group_name_H-M   'P 1'
#
loop_
_entity.id
_entity.type
_entity.pdbx_description
1 polymer ?
#
loop_
_entity_poly.entity_id
_entity_poly.type
_entity_poly.pdbx_seq_one_letter_code
_entity_poly.pdbx_strand_id
1 'polypeptide(L)'
;MHRSLPSVLRFLGLGLLLATGATPPARGVDEPPNIFVFVADDAGWSDFGAYGNPVVRTPNLDALAASGVVFDNAFLTTASCSPSRISILSGRYPHATGAEDLHSPLPEGVELLPSLLARQGYFTGHMRKTHYGPAGERQFDWFSEETWEGLPGFLEQAAGRPFFLWVGFRDPHRPYSAGAIDSPHDPAEVVVPPYLVDDAATRADLALYYDEIARMDGEIGRMLAELDRRKLRESTLVVFLSDNGAPFPRAKATAYDAGIRTPLIVSWPGVTPSGVRYAGVASVIDLAPTLLEAAGVETPASFHGSSFAAALTDQTAPGREYVFAERNWHNCDEHIRTVRGVRYKLIRNAYTELPLCTPADASRSASWYSLTARREAGTLTPGQARLFESPRPVIEVYDLEADPHELVNLAGRPEVEQTARQLSRVLDAWIKETEDFPPSRRRRADNTDRISGVKFSQNVPPLEP
;
A
#
# COMPACT_ATOMS: atom_id res chain seq x y z
N MET A 1 41.00 80.41 -31.71
CA MET A 1 39.75 80.71 -30.89
C MET A 1 38.70 79.66 -31.23
N HIS A 2 38.58 78.66 -30.46
CA HIS A 2 37.31 77.83 -30.30
C HIS A 2 37.48 76.96 -29.08
N ARG A 3 36.68 77.23 -28.12
CA ARG A 3 36.62 76.44 -26.88
C ARG A 3 35.68 75.26 -27.07
N SER A 4 36.21 74.05 -26.82
CA SER A 4 35.44 72.82 -26.76
C SER A 4 34.94 72.57 -25.29
N LEU A 5 33.66 72.31 -25.12
CA LEU A 5 33.01 71.87 -23.86
C LEU A 5 33.10 70.31 -23.77
N PRO A 6 33.26 69.73 -22.59
CA PRO A 6 33.28 68.29 -22.40
C PRO A 6 31.89 67.72 -22.19
N SER A 7 31.63 66.55 -22.82
CA SER A 7 30.41 65.72 -22.67
C SER A 7 30.42 64.97 -21.34
N VAL A 8 29.37 65.12 -20.56
CA VAL A 8 29.12 64.35 -19.32
C VAL A 8 28.41 63.05 -19.67
N LEU A 9 29.09 61.93 -19.54
CA LEU A 9 28.51 60.58 -19.61
C LEU A 9 27.79 60.27 -18.30
N ARG A 10 26.44 60.13 -18.32
CA ARG A 10 25.65 59.61 -17.23
C ARG A 10 25.68 58.08 -17.28
N PHE A 11 26.29 57.43 -16.28
CA PHE A 11 26.16 55.99 -16.03
C PHE A 11 24.83 55.78 -15.30
N LEU A 12 23.89 55.05 -15.94
CA LEU A 12 22.72 54.44 -15.28
C LEU A 12 23.18 53.14 -14.63
N GLY A 13 23.34 53.15 -13.34
CA GLY A 13 23.55 51.93 -12.56
C GLY A 13 22.24 51.11 -12.48
N LEU A 14 22.24 49.95 -13.13
CA LEU A 14 21.19 48.91 -13.02
C LEU A 14 21.41 48.17 -11.70
N GLY A 15 20.64 48.51 -10.67
CA GLY A 15 20.68 47.78 -9.41
C GLY A 15 20.02 46.38 -9.55
N LEU A 16 20.86 45.33 -9.52
CA LEU A 16 20.42 43.95 -9.46
C LEU A 16 19.90 43.70 -8.01
N LEU A 17 18.59 43.69 -7.82
CA LEU A 17 17.97 43.20 -6.58
C LEU A 17 18.14 41.66 -6.53
N LEU A 18 19.14 41.22 -5.80
CA LEU A 18 19.23 39.84 -5.34
C LEU A 18 18.11 39.59 -4.31
N ALA A 19 17.05 38.94 -4.73
CA ALA A 19 16.06 38.38 -3.80
C ALA A 19 16.75 37.25 -3.01
N THR A 20 17.18 37.57 -1.80
CA THR A 20 17.59 36.56 -0.82
C THR A 20 16.32 35.79 -0.44
N GLY A 21 16.12 34.63 -1.05
CA GLY A 21 15.15 33.66 -0.60
C GLY A 21 15.51 33.27 0.84
N ALA A 22 14.78 33.81 1.81
CA ALA A 22 14.88 33.33 3.18
C ALA A 22 14.37 31.88 3.18
N THR A 23 15.26 30.91 3.34
CA THR A 23 14.93 29.55 3.73
C THR A 23 14.15 29.66 5.04
N PRO A 24 12.93 29.08 5.14
CA PRO A 24 12.23 29.06 6.42
C PRO A 24 13.13 28.36 7.45
N PRO A 25 13.09 28.80 8.71
CA PRO A 25 13.87 28.16 9.75
C PRO A 25 13.50 26.70 9.84
N ALA A 26 14.49 25.82 9.86
CA ALA A 26 14.30 24.41 10.17
C ALA A 26 13.45 24.31 11.44
N ARG A 27 12.32 23.61 11.37
CA ARG A 27 11.42 23.39 12.51
C ARG A 27 12.23 22.75 13.62
N GLY A 28 12.17 23.30 14.83
CA GLY A 28 12.69 22.61 16.00
C GLY A 28 11.99 21.25 16.13
N VAL A 29 12.74 20.21 16.48
CA VAL A 29 12.28 18.81 16.64
C VAL A 29 11.28 18.65 17.80
N ASP A 30 10.84 19.77 18.41
CA ASP A 30 10.13 19.81 19.68
C ASP A 30 8.60 19.71 19.59
N GLU A 31 8.00 19.81 18.40
CA GLU A 31 6.54 19.66 18.25
C GLU A 31 6.18 18.44 17.41
N PRO A 32 5.34 17.53 17.93
CA PRO A 32 4.91 16.34 17.18
C PRO A 32 4.17 16.74 15.91
N PRO A 33 4.44 16.05 14.75
CA PRO A 33 3.76 16.38 13.49
C PRO A 33 2.28 15.98 13.53
N ASN A 34 1.46 16.64 12.73
CA ASN A 34 0.22 16.00 12.29
C ASN A 34 0.58 14.82 11.37
N ILE A 35 -0.26 13.80 11.37
CA ILE A 35 -0.05 12.60 10.57
C ILE A 35 -1.28 12.37 9.70
N PHE A 36 -1.09 12.33 8.39
CA PHE A 36 -2.15 12.15 7.42
C PHE A 36 -1.83 10.96 6.50
N VAL A 37 -2.61 9.89 6.60
CA VAL A 37 -2.37 8.64 5.85
C VAL A 37 -3.49 8.42 4.86
N PHE A 38 -3.15 8.37 3.58
CA PHE A 38 -4.03 8.00 2.47
C PHE A 38 -3.82 6.53 2.11
N VAL A 39 -4.90 5.77 2.07
CA VAL A 39 -4.86 4.34 1.75
C VAL A 39 -5.82 4.04 0.60
N ALA A 40 -5.27 3.70 -0.56
CA ALA A 40 -6.02 3.19 -1.69
C ALA A 40 -6.57 1.79 -1.39
N ASP A 41 -7.68 1.44 -2.01
CA ASP A 41 -8.31 0.13 -1.93
C ASP A 41 -8.09 -0.63 -3.25
N ASP A 42 -7.19 -1.61 -3.26
CA ASP A 42 -6.86 -2.41 -4.44
C ASP A 42 -6.03 -1.68 -5.51
N ALA A 43 -5.05 -0.86 -5.17
CA ALA A 43 -4.20 -0.23 -6.17
C ALA A 43 -2.84 -0.95 -6.35
N GLY A 44 -2.52 -1.30 -7.59
CA GLY A 44 -1.22 -1.89 -7.94
C GLY A 44 -0.07 -0.88 -7.78
N TRP A 45 1.09 -1.33 -7.29
CA TRP A 45 2.23 -0.45 -7.06
C TRP A 45 2.71 0.30 -8.31
N SER A 46 2.60 -0.32 -9.49
CA SER A 46 3.04 0.23 -10.78
C SER A 46 1.99 1.12 -11.48
N ASP A 47 0.83 1.32 -10.86
CA ASP A 47 -0.31 1.99 -11.50
C ASP A 47 -0.39 3.48 -11.14
N PHE A 48 0.77 4.12 -10.96
CA PHE A 48 0.92 5.55 -10.65
C PHE A 48 2.04 6.18 -11.47
N GLY A 49 1.90 7.45 -11.84
CA GLY A 49 2.93 8.22 -12.56
C GLY A 49 4.26 8.24 -11.82
N ALA A 50 4.26 8.43 -10.50
CA ALA A 50 5.44 8.39 -9.63
C ALA A 50 6.19 7.04 -9.67
N TYR A 51 5.53 5.95 -10.07
CA TYR A 51 6.12 4.62 -10.24
C TYR A 51 6.36 4.23 -11.70
N GLY A 52 6.21 5.19 -12.62
CA GLY A 52 6.57 5.04 -14.03
C GLY A 52 5.44 4.57 -14.95
N ASN A 53 4.17 4.54 -14.49
CA ASN A 53 3.05 4.31 -15.41
C ASN A 53 2.89 5.52 -16.35
N PRO A 54 3.00 5.33 -17.68
CA PRO A 54 2.99 6.46 -18.61
C PRO A 54 1.57 6.95 -18.95
N VAL A 55 0.52 6.26 -18.50
CA VAL A 55 -0.86 6.46 -18.95
C VAL A 55 -1.76 6.97 -17.84
N VAL A 56 -1.68 6.38 -16.64
CA VAL A 56 -2.51 6.78 -15.52
C VAL A 56 -2.21 8.22 -15.08
N ARG A 57 -3.26 8.99 -14.83
CA ARG A 57 -3.12 10.41 -14.48
C ARG A 57 -3.25 10.60 -12.98
N THR A 58 -2.10 10.84 -12.32
CA THR A 58 -2.02 11.02 -10.86
C THR A 58 -1.21 12.28 -10.48
N PRO A 59 -1.57 13.47 -11.00
CA PRO A 59 -0.76 14.68 -10.82
C PRO A 59 -0.58 15.09 -9.35
N ASN A 60 -1.54 14.82 -8.47
CA ASN A 60 -1.46 15.18 -7.06
C ASN A 60 -0.53 14.24 -6.29
N LEU A 61 -0.60 12.92 -6.56
CA LEU A 61 0.33 11.94 -6.01
C LEU A 61 1.74 12.09 -6.58
N ASP A 62 1.86 12.46 -7.86
CA ASP A 62 3.16 12.76 -8.47
C ASP A 62 3.80 14.01 -7.83
N ALA A 63 3.00 15.03 -7.50
CA ALA A 63 3.48 16.20 -6.75
C ALA A 63 3.86 15.84 -5.31
N LEU A 64 3.09 14.96 -4.65
CA LEU A 64 3.43 14.45 -3.32
C LEU A 64 4.76 13.68 -3.35
N ALA A 65 4.96 12.82 -4.34
CA ALA A 65 6.21 12.08 -4.57
C ALA A 65 7.40 13.01 -4.82
N ALA A 66 7.19 14.08 -5.61
CA ALA A 66 8.22 15.09 -5.87
C ALA A 66 8.59 15.91 -4.63
N SER A 67 7.74 15.94 -3.59
CA SER A 67 7.99 16.66 -2.33
C SER A 67 8.52 15.77 -1.19
N GLY A 68 8.76 14.48 -1.44
CA GLY A 68 9.14 13.54 -0.38
C GLY A 68 9.98 12.37 -0.88
N VAL A 69 9.86 11.25 -0.18
CA VAL A 69 10.57 9.99 -0.45
C VAL A 69 9.59 8.96 -1.05
N VAL A 70 9.97 8.37 -2.18
CA VAL A 70 9.28 7.27 -2.85
C VAL A 70 10.01 5.97 -2.54
N PHE A 71 9.32 5.02 -1.94
CA PHE A 71 9.88 3.70 -1.65
C PHE A 71 9.72 2.79 -2.87
N ASP A 72 10.84 2.34 -3.45
CA ASP A 72 10.81 1.43 -4.60
C ASP A 72 10.39 0.02 -4.23
N ASN A 73 10.68 -0.40 -3.00
CA ASN A 73 10.50 -1.78 -2.54
C ASN A 73 9.75 -1.83 -1.20
N ALA A 74 8.49 -1.40 -1.20
CA ALA A 74 7.58 -1.54 -0.08
C ALA A 74 6.63 -2.71 -0.27
N PHE A 75 6.42 -3.52 0.77
CA PHE A 75 5.64 -4.76 0.69
C PHE A 75 4.63 -4.88 1.81
N LEU A 76 3.44 -5.34 1.44
CA LEU A 76 2.37 -5.74 2.34
C LEU A 76 2.69 -7.10 2.98
N THR A 77 2.12 -7.33 4.15
CA THR A 77 2.17 -8.63 4.84
C THR A 77 1.10 -9.59 4.33
N THR A 78 0.10 -9.08 3.64
CA THR A 78 -0.95 -9.85 2.96
C THR A 78 -1.64 -8.98 1.90
N ALA A 79 -2.08 -9.60 0.81
CA ALA A 79 -2.83 -8.93 -0.25
C ALA A 79 -4.35 -9.06 -0.05
N SER A 80 -4.84 -8.76 1.15
CA SER A 80 -6.25 -8.91 1.53
C SER A 80 -6.68 -7.75 2.43
N CYS A 81 -7.76 -7.06 2.08
CA CYS A 81 -8.12 -5.75 2.61
C CYS A 81 -8.12 -5.65 4.15
N SER A 82 -9.03 -6.38 4.87
CA SER A 82 -9.12 -6.23 6.33
C SER A 82 -7.85 -6.67 7.06
N PRO A 83 -7.23 -7.85 6.78
CA PRO A 83 -6.03 -8.22 7.51
C PRO A 83 -4.83 -7.33 7.15
N SER A 84 -4.75 -6.78 5.93
CA SER A 84 -3.72 -5.82 5.57
C SER A 84 -3.85 -4.50 6.37
N ARG A 85 -5.05 -3.92 6.42
CA ARG A 85 -5.32 -2.68 7.16
C ARG A 85 -5.04 -2.84 8.65
N ILE A 86 -5.45 -3.98 9.24
CA ILE A 86 -5.15 -4.33 10.62
C ILE A 86 -3.64 -4.47 10.84
N SER A 87 -2.95 -5.17 9.94
CA SER A 87 -1.50 -5.37 9.99
C SER A 87 -0.73 -4.05 9.95
N ILE A 88 -1.10 -3.13 9.06
CA ILE A 88 -0.48 -1.80 8.96
C ILE A 88 -0.65 -1.00 10.26
N LEU A 89 -1.88 -0.98 10.81
CA LEU A 89 -2.18 -0.19 12.01
C LEU A 89 -1.68 -0.82 13.31
N SER A 90 -1.50 -2.15 13.36
CA SER A 90 -1.00 -2.87 14.54
C SER A 90 0.50 -3.11 14.54
N GLY A 91 1.20 -2.89 13.40
CA GLY A 91 2.60 -3.25 13.25
C GLY A 91 2.88 -4.75 13.37
N ARG A 92 1.87 -5.62 13.14
CA ARG A 92 1.95 -7.08 13.31
C ARG A 92 1.65 -7.82 12.03
N TYR A 93 2.20 -9.03 11.91
CA TYR A 93 1.75 -9.95 10.86
C TYR A 93 0.29 -10.38 11.10
N PRO A 94 -0.50 -10.62 10.03
CA PRO A 94 -1.94 -10.93 10.17
C PRO A 94 -2.24 -12.09 11.12
N HIS A 95 -1.53 -13.23 11.03
CA HIS A 95 -1.73 -14.39 11.92
C HIS A 95 -1.55 -14.06 13.42
N ALA A 96 -0.71 -13.05 13.74
CA ALA A 96 -0.47 -12.63 15.11
C ALA A 96 -1.50 -11.60 15.63
N THR A 97 -2.46 -11.20 14.79
CA THR A 97 -3.55 -10.28 15.18
C THR A 97 -4.83 -10.99 15.61
N GLY A 98 -4.98 -12.28 15.25
CA GLY A 98 -6.23 -13.03 15.39
C GLY A 98 -7.33 -12.58 14.41
N ALA A 99 -6.97 -11.79 13.38
CA ALA A 99 -7.87 -11.31 12.33
C ALA A 99 -7.22 -11.51 10.95
N GLU A 100 -6.56 -12.65 10.76
CA GLU A 100 -5.80 -12.99 9.55
C GLU A 100 -6.66 -13.31 8.33
N ASP A 101 -7.92 -13.62 8.51
CA ASP A 101 -8.87 -13.94 7.45
C ASP A 101 -9.66 -12.70 7.02
N LEU A 102 -10.01 -12.60 5.74
CA LEU A 102 -10.85 -11.50 5.23
C LEU A 102 -12.17 -11.42 6.01
N HIS A 103 -12.54 -10.22 6.43
CA HIS A 103 -13.71 -9.87 7.26
C HIS A 103 -13.68 -10.39 8.71
N SER A 104 -12.61 -11.05 9.15
CA SER A 104 -12.43 -11.32 10.57
C SER A 104 -12.28 -9.99 11.32
N PRO A 105 -13.15 -9.72 12.30
CA PRO A 105 -13.02 -8.49 13.08
C PRO A 105 -11.79 -8.55 13.98
N LEU A 106 -11.20 -7.39 14.25
CA LEU A 106 -10.10 -7.28 15.21
C LEU A 106 -10.58 -7.76 16.59
N PRO A 107 -9.87 -8.70 17.25
CA PRO A 107 -10.17 -9.09 18.62
C PRO A 107 -10.03 -7.94 19.63
N GLU A 108 -10.80 -7.99 20.72
CA GLU A 108 -10.62 -7.05 21.83
C GLU A 108 -9.20 -7.17 22.42
N GLY A 109 -8.65 -6.04 22.85
CA GLY A 109 -7.32 -5.99 23.46
C GLY A 109 -6.15 -5.91 22.47
N VAL A 110 -6.37 -6.01 21.16
CA VAL A 110 -5.35 -5.73 20.17
C VAL A 110 -5.31 -4.22 19.91
N GLU A 111 -4.22 -3.58 20.34
CA GLU A 111 -4.06 -2.14 20.17
C GLU A 111 -3.58 -1.79 18.76
N LEU A 112 -4.20 -0.74 18.20
CA LEU A 112 -3.82 -0.12 16.93
C LEU A 112 -3.13 1.23 17.17
N LEU A 113 -2.40 1.69 16.17
CA LEU A 113 -1.71 2.98 16.15
C LEU A 113 -2.54 4.17 16.66
N PRO A 114 -3.83 4.36 16.26
CA PRO A 114 -4.62 5.50 16.73
C PRO A 114 -4.79 5.52 18.25
N SER A 115 -5.01 4.37 18.91
CA SER A 115 -5.11 4.29 20.36
C SER A 115 -3.82 4.71 21.06
N LEU A 116 -2.65 4.32 20.51
CA LEU A 116 -1.34 4.71 21.04
C LEU A 116 -1.11 6.22 20.92
N LEU A 117 -1.45 6.80 19.77
CA LEU A 117 -1.33 8.24 19.51
C LEU A 117 -2.31 9.06 20.35
N ALA A 118 -3.57 8.60 20.53
CA ALA A 118 -4.56 9.28 21.35
C ALA A 118 -4.09 9.45 22.81
N ARG A 119 -3.39 8.44 23.37
CA ARG A 119 -2.79 8.56 24.73
C ARG A 119 -1.71 9.63 24.82
N GLN A 120 -1.13 10.07 23.70
CA GLN A 120 -0.17 11.17 23.62
C GLN A 120 -0.81 12.51 23.23
N GLY A 121 -2.14 12.60 23.26
CA GLY A 121 -2.87 13.82 23.03
C GLY A 121 -3.23 14.10 21.57
N TYR A 122 -2.94 13.18 20.65
CA TYR A 122 -3.44 13.29 19.27
C TYR A 122 -4.96 13.20 19.23
N PHE A 123 -5.56 13.96 18.33
CA PHE A 123 -6.95 13.73 17.91
C PHE A 123 -6.93 12.76 16.74
N THR A 124 -7.58 11.61 16.89
CA THR A 124 -7.50 10.52 15.92
C THR A 124 -8.81 10.38 15.15
N GLY A 125 -8.70 10.25 13.83
CA GLY A 125 -9.85 10.08 12.97
C GLY A 125 -9.64 9.11 11.84
N HIS A 126 -10.73 8.53 11.35
CA HIS A 126 -10.73 7.80 10.10
C HIS A 126 -11.89 8.23 9.20
N MET A 127 -11.67 8.14 7.90
CA MET A 127 -12.65 8.44 6.86
C MET A 127 -12.87 7.24 5.97
N ARG A 128 -14.12 7.03 5.55
CA ARG A 128 -14.56 6.01 4.60
C ARG A 128 -14.30 4.59 5.08
N LYS A 129 -13.58 3.79 4.26
CA LYS A 129 -13.37 2.36 4.48
C LYS A 129 -12.51 2.07 5.70
N THR A 130 -13.09 1.44 6.70
CA THR A 130 -12.44 0.97 7.93
C THR A 130 -11.95 -0.45 7.79
N HIS A 131 -12.84 -1.39 7.78
CA HIS A 131 -12.66 -2.82 7.53
C HIS A 131 -11.84 -3.56 8.62
N TYR A 132 -11.80 -3.03 9.85
CA TYR A 132 -11.16 -3.69 10.99
C TYR A 132 -12.15 -4.13 12.08
N GLY A 133 -13.43 -3.91 11.87
CA GLY A 133 -14.50 -4.27 12.81
C GLY A 133 -14.59 -3.35 14.03
N PRO A 134 -15.60 -3.57 14.88
CA PRO A 134 -15.98 -2.64 15.95
C PRO A 134 -14.87 -2.37 16.97
N ALA A 135 -14.04 -3.37 17.31
CA ALA A 135 -12.93 -3.17 18.26
C ALA A 135 -11.84 -2.25 17.71
N GLY A 136 -11.60 -2.30 16.40
CA GLY A 136 -10.66 -1.38 15.75
C GLY A 136 -11.22 0.02 15.56
N GLU A 137 -12.50 0.11 15.19
CA GLU A 137 -13.18 1.40 14.96
C GLU A 137 -13.28 2.24 16.23
N ARG A 138 -13.54 1.61 17.40
CA ARG A 138 -13.58 2.31 18.69
C ARG A 138 -12.24 2.89 19.16
N GLN A 139 -11.13 2.59 18.47
CA GLN A 139 -9.83 3.14 18.81
C GLN A 139 -9.56 4.51 18.17
N PHE A 140 -10.53 5.03 17.41
CA PHE A 140 -10.48 6.38 16.86
C PHE A 140 -11.47 7.30 17.58
N ASP A 141 -11.12 8.57 17.72
CA ASP A 141 -11.99 9.58 18.33
C ASP A 141 -13.11 10.05 17.39
N TRP A 142 -12.89 9.95 16.09
CA TRP A 142 -13.79 10.51 15.08
C TRP A 142 -13.88 9.63 13.82
N PHE A 143 -15.07 9.70 13.18
CA PHE A 143 -15.37 8.96 11.94
C PHE A 143 -16.20 9.78 10.95
N SER A 144 -15.98 9.58 9.65
CA SER A 144 -16.84 10.08 8.57
C SER A 144 -16.87 9.10 7.40
N GLU A 145 -18.07 8.97 6.81
CA GLU A 145 -18.25 8.31 5.50
C GLU A 145 -17.86 9.22 4.33
N GLU A 146 -17.69 10.54 4.58
CA GLU A 146 -17.21 11.50 3.59
C GLU A 146 -15.68 11.47 3.52
N THR A 147 -15.13 11.92 2.38
CA THR A 147 -13.69 12.11 2.18
C THR A 147 -13.30 13.58 2.38
N TRP A 148 -12.99 14.28 1.30
CA TRP A 148 -12.54 15.67 1.36
C TRP A 148 -13.59 16.63 1.94
N GLU A 149 -14.89 16.34 1.77
CA GLU A 149 -15.98 17.14 2.37
C GLU A 149 -15.99 17.04 3.90
N GLY A 150 -15.61 15.91 4.47
CA GLY A 150 -15.55 15.70 5.92
C GLY A 150 -14.32 16.31 6.59
N LEU A 151 -13.26 16.59 5.82
CA LEU A 151 -11.98 17.10 6.35
C LEU A 151 -12.09 18.41 7.15
N PRO A 152 -12.84 19.43 6.70
CA PRO A 152 -13.00 20.66 7.49
C PRO A 152 -13.55 20.40 8.90
N GLY A 153 -14.57 19.54 9.02
CA GLY A 153 -15.18 19.19 10.31
C GLY A 153 -14.22 18.41 11.24
N PHE A 154 -13.41 17.52 10.68
CA PHE A 154 -12.34 16.84 11.43
C PHE A 154 -11.32 17.85 12.00
N LEU A 155 -10.79 18.74 11.15
CA LEU A 155 -9.78 19.72 11.53
C LEU A 155 -10.30 20.72 12.57
N GLU A 156 -11.59 21.08 12.52
CA GLU A 156 -12.25 21.91 13.54
C GLU A 156 -12.33 21.21 14.88
N GLN A 157 -12.65 19.91 14.91
CA GLN A 157 -12.71 19.15 16.14
C GLN A 157 -11.31 18.81 16.70
N ALA A 158 -10.29 18.72 15.87
CA ALA A 158 -8.90 18.63 16.33
C ALA A 158 -8.51 19.85 17.18
N ALA A 159 -9.09 21.04 16.90
CA ALA A 159 -8.96 22.25 17.70
C ALA A 159 -7.50 22.63 18.02
N GLY A 160 -6.59 22.48 17.06
CA GLY A 160 -5.16 22.80 17.20
C GLY A 160 -4.32 21.73 17.91
N ARG A 161 -4.92 20.62 18.35
CA ARG A 161 -4.16 19.44 18.80
C ARG A 161 -3.42 18.80 17.62
N PRO A 162 -2.29 18.11 17.81
CA PRO A 162 -1.75 17.24 16.79
C PRO A 162 -2.81 16.20 16.42
N PHE A 163 -2.90 15.82 15.14
CA PHE A 163 -3.88 14.86 14.69
C PHE A 163 -3.27 13.69 13.93
N PHE A 164 -3.93 12.55 14.00
CA PHE A 164 -3.75 11.39 13.14
C PHE A 164 -5.03 11.18 12.34
N LEU A 165 -4.96 11.26 11.02
CA LEU A 165 -6.08 10.99 10.14
C LEU A 165 -5.74 9.87 9.15
N TRP A 166 -6.57 8.82 9.19
CA TRP A 166 -6.53 7.69 8.25
C TRP A 166 -7.68 7.82 7.25
N VAL A 167 -7.36 7.96 5.98
CA VAL A 167 -8.34 8.05 4.89
C VAL A 167 -8.29 6.76 4.09
N GLY A 168 -9.25 5.87 4.32
CA GLY A 168 -9.41 4.63 3.57
C GLY A 168 -10.30 4.85 2.36
N PHE A 169 -9.72 5.13 1.20
CA PHE A 169 -10.50 5.22 -0.03
C PHE A 169 -11.22 3.91 -0.32
N ARG A 170 -12.27 3.99 -1.16
CA ARG A 170 -12.90 2.83 -1.78
C ARG A 170 -12.38 2.62 -3.21
N ASP A 171 -11.74 3.62 -3.77
CA ASP A 171 -11.10 3.57 -5.07
C ASP A 171 -9.70 2.94 -4.96
N PRO A 172 -9.29 2.19 -5.96
CA PRO A 172 -10.00 1.74 -7.17
C PRO A 172 -10.63 0.33 -7.04
N HIS A 173 -11.25 0.01 -5.90
CA HIS A 173 -11.94 -1.28 -5.70
C HIS A 173 -13.14 -1.43 -6.66
N ARG A 174 -13.34 -2.65 -7.19
CA ARG A 174 -14.53 -2.97 -8.01
C ARG A 174 -15.84 -2.84 -7.23
N PRO A 175 -17.00 -2.55 -7.90
CA PRO A 175 -17.17 -2.35 -9.34
C PRO A 175 -16.77 -0.95 -9.80
N TYR A 176 -16.30 -0.82 -11.04
CA TYR A 176 -15.93 0.46 -11.64
C TYR A 176 -17.12 1.21 -12.19
N SER A 177 -17.05 2.54 -12.18
CA SER A 177 -18.10 3.43 -12.71
C SER A 177 -17.66 4.05 -14.04
N ALA A 178 -18.35 3.73 -15.13
CA ALA A 178 -18.13 4.47 -16.37
C ALA A 178 -18.42 5.96 -16.16
N GLY A 179 -17.55 6.84 -16.64
CA GLY A 179 -17.67 8.28 -16.44
C GLY A 179 -17.27 8.76 -15.05
N ALA A 180 -16.42 8.00 -14.36
CA ALA A 180 -15.85 8.39 -13.06
C ALA A 180 -15.09 9.72 -13.10
N ILE A 181 -14.55 10.08 -14.26
CA ILE A 181 -13.82 11.33 -14.56
C ILE A 181 -14.27 11.92 -15.89
N ASP A 182 -14.07 13.23 -16.08
CA ASP A 182 -14.48 13.97 -17.29
C ASP A 182 -13.73 13.53 -18.56
N SER A 183 -12.49 13.08 -18.41
CA SER A 183 -11.62 12.64 -19.50
C SER A 183 -11.15 11.20 -19.24
N PRO A 184 -11.94 10.17 -19.66
CA PRO A 184 -11.59 8.78 -19.46
C PRO A 184 -10.24 8.39 -20.08
N HIS A 185 -9.59 7.34 -19.57
CA HIS A 185 -8.38 6.78 -20.17
C HIS A 185 -8.76 6.00 -21.44
N ASP A 186 -7.89 6.09 -22.45
CA ASP A 186 -8.07 5.33 -23.70
C ASP A 186 -7.66 3.86 -23.47
N PRO A 187 -8.57 2.88 -23.69
CA PRO A 187 -8.22 1.46 -23.59
C PRO A 187 -7.05 1.04 -24.51
N ALA A 188 -6.82 1.77 -25.62
CA ALA A 188 -5.70 1.46 -26.51
C ALA A 188 -4.32 1.76 -25.90
N GLU A 189 -4.25 2.69 -24.93
CA GLU A 189 -3.00 3.14 -24.32
C GLU A 189 -2.62 2.41 -23.05
N VAL A 190 -3.57 1.70 -22.40
CA VAL A 190 -3.31 1.06 -21.09
C VAL A 190 -2.19 0.02 -21.14
N VAL A 191 -1.46 -0.10 -20.05
CA VAL A 191 -0.39 -1.09 -19.88
C VAL A 191 -1.00 -2.40 -19.38
N VAL A 192 -1.00 -3.43 -20.22
CA VAL A 192 -1.53 -4.76 -19.86
C VAL A 192 -0.42 -5.59 -19.25
N PRO A 193 -0.53 -6.04 -17.96
CA PRO A 193 0.42 -6.94 -17.37
C PRO A 193 0.48 -8.29 -18.10
N PRO A 194 1.66 -8.92 -18.24
CA PRO A 194 1.84 -10.13 -19.08
C PRO A 194 1.10 -11.37 -18.55
N TYR A 195 0.66 -11.35 -17.31
CA TYR A 195 -0.17 -12.42 -16.73
C TYR A 195 -1.67 -12.27 -17.05
N LEU A 196 -2.08 -11.17 -17.70
CA LEU A 196 -3.42 -10.99 -18.25
C LEU A 196 -3.41 -11.21 -19.77
N VAL A 197 -4.60 -11.41 -20.35
CA VAL A 197 -4.77 -11.47 -21.81
C VAL A 197 -4.81 -10.06 -22.36
N ASP A 198 -3.95 -9.73 -23.30
CA ASP A 198 -4.02 -8.45 -24.00
C ASP A 198 -5.08 -8.52 -25.11
N ASP A 199 -6.29 -8.10 -24.79
CA ASP A 199 -7.41 -7.98 -25.71
C ASP A 199 -8.28 -6.76 -25.36
N ALA A 200 -9.26 -6.47 -26.21
CA ALA A 200 -10.10 -5.29 -26.05
C ALA A 200 -10.88 -5.28 -24.72
N ALA A 201 -11.29 -6.45 -24.22
CA ALA A 201 -12.05 -6.56 -22.97
C ALA A 201 -11.18 -6.27 -21.74
N THR A 202 -9.98 -6.83 -21.69
CA THR A 202 -9.00 -6.55 -20.62
C THR A 202 -8.55 -5.10 -20.65
N ARG A 203 -8.30 -4.53 -21.84
CA ARG A 203 -7.91 -3.12 -21.97
C ARG A 203 -9.01 -2.17 -21.51
N ALA A 204 -10.26 -2.44 -21.83
CA ALA A 204 -11.40 -1.66 -21.35
C ALA A 204 -11.55 -1.75 -19.82
N ASP A 205 -11.34 -2.93 -19.24
CA ASP A 205 -11.38 -3.17 -17.79
C ASP A 205 -10.27 -2.37 -17.05
N LEU A 206 -9.05 -2.35 -17.62
CA LEU A 206 -7.93 -1.56 -17.10
C LEU A 206 -8.13 -0.05 -17.23
N ALA A 207 -8.74 0.42 -18.34
CA ALA A 207 -9.01 1.84 -18.52
C ALA A 207 -10.00 2.36 -17.45
N LEU A 208 -11.06 1.61 -17.15
CA LEU A 208 -11.98 1.94 -16.07
C LEU A 208 -11.29 1.95 -14.69
N TYR A 209 -10.40 1.01 -14.43
CA TYR A 209 -9.60 0.96 -13.22
C TYR A 209 -8.69 2.21 -13.09
N TYR A 210 -8.06 2.65 -14.19
CA TYR A 210 -7.25 3.88 -14.21
C TYR A 210 -8.10 5.13 -13.98
N ASP A 211 -9.36 5.15 -14.43
CA ASP A 211 -10.29 6.25 -14.15
C ASP A 211 -10.60 6.38 -12.66
N GLU A 212 -10.78 5.25 -11.96
CA GLU A 212 -10.98 5.24 -10.51
C GLU A 212 -9.75 5.77 -9.75
N ILE A 213 -8.54 5.39 -10.17
CA ILE A 213 -7.28 5.91 -9.62
C ILE A 213 -7.19 7.43 -9.81
N ALA A 214 -7.51 7.93 -11.01
CA ALA A 214 -7.46 9.35 -11.30
C ALA A 214 -8.51 10.14 -10.50
N ARG A 215 -9.70 9.55 -10.23
CA ARG A 215 -10.71 10.15 -9.35
C ARG A 215 -10.19 10.27 -7.91
N MET A 216 -9.61 9.21 -7.37
CA MET A 216 -8.99 9.19 -6.05
C MET A 216 -7.88 10.24 -5.94
N ASP A 217 -7.01 10.34 -6.94
CA ASP A 217 -5.95 11.35 -6.99
C ASP A 217 -6.51 12.77 -6.90
N GLY A 218 -7.63 13.03 -7.58
CA GLY A 218 -8.33 14.32 -7.50
C GLY A 218 -8.90 14.61 -6.10
N GLU A 219 -9.40 13.59 -5.38
CA GLU A 219 -9.85 13.74 -3.99
C GLU A 219 -8.66 14.03 -3.06
N ILE A 220 -7.55 13.33 -3.21
CA ILE A 220 -6.30 13.59 -2.48
C ILE A 220 -5.84 15.03 -2.69
N GLY A 221 -5.86 15.50 -3.95
CA GLY A 221 -5.50 16.88 -4.28
C GLY A 221 -6.34 17.93 -3.53
N ARG A 222 -7.67 17.71 -3.43
CA ARG A 222 -8.55 18.58 -2.67
C ARG A 222 -8.23 18.60 -1.17
N MET A 223 -7.90 17.42 -0.60
CA MET A 223 -7.54 17.32 0.82
C MET A 223 -6.18 17.99 1.12
N LEU A 224 -5.19 17.82 0.26
CA LEU A 224 -3.89 18.50 0.38
C LEU A 224 -4.05 20.03 0.26
N ALA A 225 -4.86 20.49 -0.70
CA ALA A 225 -5.16 21.93 -0.84
C ALA A 225 -5.87 22.53 0.39
N GLU A 226 -6.70 21.76 1.11
CA GLU A 226 -7.31 22.20 2.36
C GLU A 226 -6.27 22.34 3.49
N LEU A 227 -5.27 21.43 3.56
CA LEU A 227 -4.14 21.60 4.49
C LEU A 227 -3.34 22.86 4.16
N ASP A 228 -3.07 23.13 2.87
CA ASP A 228 -2.37 24.34 2.43
C ASP A 228 -3.14 25.59 2.79
N ARG A 229 -4.45 25.63 2.53
CA ARG A 229 -5.35 26.75 2.87
C ARG A 229 -5.34 27.05 4.37
N ARG A 230 -5.25 26.02 5.21
CA ARG A 230 -5.16 26.14 6.68
C ARG A 230 -3.75 26.34 7.21
N LYS A 231 -2.73 26.33 6.34
CA LYS A 231 -1.30 26.43 6.70
C LYS A 231 -0.84 25.26 7.59
N LEU A 232 -1.43 24.09 7.40
CA LEU A 232 -1.10 22.86 8.15
C LEU A 232 -0.12 21.98 7.39
N ARG A 233 0.09 22.19 6.07
CA ARG A 233 0.93 21.33 5.22
C ARG A 233 2.34 21.17 5.76
N GLU A 234 2.98 22.28 6.17
CA GLU A 234 4.34 22.32 6.69
C GLU A 234 4.52 21.54 8.01
N SER A 235 3.42 21.35 8.74
CA SER A 235 3.41 20.64 10.02
C SER A 235 2.84 19.23 9.92
N THR A 236 2.62 18.73 8.71
CA THR A 236 1.94 17.45 8.49
C THR A 236 2.86 16.46 7.75
N LEU A 237 3.10 15.30 8.37
CA LEU A 237 3.65 14.12 7.72
C LEU A 237 2.53 13.45 6.92
N VAL A 238 2.68 13.37 5.60
CA VAL A 238 1.71 12.75 4.69
C VAL A 238 2.26 11.44 4.16
N VAL A 239 1.45 10.39 4.24
CA VAL A 239 1.76 9.05 3.71
C VAL A 239 0.70 8.67 2.68
N PHE A 240 1.12 8.07 1.59
CA PHE A 240 0.25 7.38 0.64
C PHE A 240 0.71 5.93 0.45
N LEU A 241 -0.23 4.98 0.52
CA LEU A 241 -0.02 3.56 0.20
C LEU A 241 -1.32 2.91 -0.27
N SER A 242 -1.23 1.63 -0.72
CA SER A 242 -2.40 0.78 -0.99
C SER A 242 -2.48 -0.37 0.00
N ASP A 243 -3.68 -0.85 0.31
CA ASP A 243 -3.90 -1.99 1.21
C ASP A 243 -3.65 -3.36 0.55
N ASN A 244 -3.72 -3.45 -0.78
CA ASN A 244 -3.31 -4.62 -1.57
C ASN A 244 -3.11 -4.24 -3.05
N GLY A 245 -2.61 -5.19 -3.85
CA GLY A 245 -2.43 -4.99 -5.29
C GLY A 245 -3.74 -4.92 -6.06
N ALA A 246 -3.65 -4.61 -7.35
CA ALA A 246 -4.78 -4.36 -8.25
C ALA A 246 -5.83 -5.50 -8.25
N PRO A 247 -7.15 -5.19 -8.38
CA PRO A 247 -8.23 -6.18 -8.30
C PRO A 247 -8.39 -6.96 -9.62
N PHE A 248 -7.27 -7.54 -10.07
CA PHE A 248 -7.17 -8.35 -11.28
C PHE A 248 -6.70 -9.77 -10.95
N PRO A 249 -6.98 -10.74 -11.83
CA PRO A 249 -6.46 -12.09 -11.69
C PRO A 249 -4.94 -12.10 -11.47
N ARG A 250 -4.44 -12.92 -10.54
CA ARG A 250 -3.03 -13.07 -10.17
C ARG A 250 -2.40 -11.86 -9.46
N ALA A 251 -3.15 -10.84 -9.10
CA ALA A 251 -2.69 -9.71 -8.29
C ALA A 251 -3.30 -9.76 -6.88
N LYS A 252 -4.42 -9.09 -6.62
CA LYS A 252 -5.11 -9.14 -5.32
C LYS A 252 -5.26 -10.58 -4.80
N ALA A 253 -5.14 -10.76 -3.49
CA ALA A 253 -5.22 -12.03 -2.78
C ALA A 253 -4.21 -13.08 -3.26
N THR A 254 -3.01 -12.65 -3.68
CA THR A 254 -1.89 -13.56 -3.99
C THR A 254 -0.63 -13.15 -3.22
N ALA A 255 0.35 -14.05 -3.17
CA ALA A 255 1.66 -13.77 -2.61
C ALA A 255 2.68 -13.28 -3.67
N TYR A 256 2.25 -13.05 -4.91
CA TYR A 256 3.10 -12.45 -5.96
C TYR A 256 3.29 -10.96 -5.72
N ASP A 257 4.38 -10.38 -6.25
CA ASP A 257 4.62 -8.93 -6.12
C ASP A 257 3.46 -8.10 -6.67
N ALA A 258 2.75 -8.58 -7.69
CA ALA A 258 1.52 -7.94 -8.17
C ALA A 258 0.43 -7.80 -7.09
N GLY A 259 0.43 -8.67 -6.07
CA GLY A 259 -0.49 -8.62 -4.94
C GLY A 259 0.07 -7.91 -3.73
N ILE A 260 1.34 -8.15 -3.38
CA ILE A 260 1.92 -7.70 -2.11
C ILE A 260 2.83 -6.49 -2.23
N ARG A 261 3.34 -6.10 -3.40
CA ARG A 261 4.09 -4.85 -3.56
C ARG A 261 3.12 -3.69 -3.60
N THR A 262 3.40 -2.65 -2.82
CA THR A 262 2.51 -1.49 -2.66
C THR A 262 3.26 -0.20 -2.98
N PRO A 263 2.61 0.84 -3.55
CA PRO A 263 3.18 2.16 -3.52
C PRO A 263 3.35 2.60 -2.06
N LEU A 264 4.43 3.30 -1.76
CA LEU A 264 4.63 3.97 -0.47
C LEU A 264 5.36 5.29 -0.74
N ILE A 265 4.67 6.39 -0.48
CA ILE A 265 5.19 7.74 -0.61
C ILE A 265 5.08 8.41 0.76
N VAL A 266 6.17 9.02 1.23
CA VAL A 266 6.18 9.76 2.50
C VAL A 266 6.73 11.16 2.24
N SER A 267 5.92 12.18 2.57
CA SER A 267 6.31 13.58 2.47
C SER A 267 6.13 14.26 3.83
N TRP A 268 7.26 14.69 4.40
CA TRP A 268 7.30 15.39 5.68
C TRP A 268 8.15 16.66 5.51
N PRO A 269 7.54 17.82 5.27
CA PRO A 269 8.25 19.06 5.04
C PRO A 269 9.25 19.39 6.16
N GLY A 270 10.46 19.79 5.76
CA GLY A 270 11.56 20.07 6.71
C GLY A 270 12.32 18.83 7.23
N VAL A 271 11.81 17.61 6.97
CA VAL A 271 12.43 16.34 7.38
C VAL A 271 12.83 15.50 6.16
N THR A 272 11.86 15.17 5.29
CA THR A 272 12.17 14.38 4.08
C THR A 272 12.81 15.25 3.00
N PRO A 273 13.85 14.76 2.31
CA PRO A 273 14.34 15.39 1.09
C PRO A 273 13.30 15.26 -0.04
N SER A 274 13.26 16.26 -0.91
CA SER A 274 12.29 16.28 -2.02
C SER A 274 12.74 15.42 -3.21
N GLY A 275 11.79 14.67 -3.79
CA GLY A 275 11.98 13.94 -5.04
C GLY A 275 12.99 12.81 -4.98
N VAL A 276 13.13 12.17 -3.84
CA VAL A 276 14.11 11.11 -3.61
C VAL A 276 13.47 9.74 -3.67
N ARG A 277 14.23 8.75 -4.17
CA ARG A 277 13.84 7.34 -4.18
C ARG A 277 14.67 6.56 -3.17
N TYR A 278 13.98 5.73 -2.38
CA TYR A 278 14.60 4.79 -1.46
C TYR A 278 14.50 3.37 -2.02
N ALA A 279 15.66 2.78 -2.33
CA ALA A 279 15.75 1.44 -2.94
C ALA A 279 15.75 0.29 -1.92
N GLY A 280 15.88 0.57 -0.63
CA GLY A 280 15.87 -0.44 0.43
C GLY A 280 14.50 -1.12 0.54
N VAL A 281 14.50 -2.35 1.03
CA VAL A 281 13.27 -3.13 1.24
C VAL A 281 12.59 -2.70 2.54
N ALA A 282 11.28 -2.43 2.49
CA ALA A 282 10.46 -2.06 3.63
C ALA A 282 9.18 -2.93 3.69
N SER A 283 8.71 -3.20 4.88
CA SER A 283 7.41 -3.83 5.12
C SER A 283 6.41 -2.82 5.66
N VAL A 284 5.14 -2.92 5.27
CA VAL A 284 4.11 -1.99 5.77
C VAL A 284 3.87 -2.06 7.29
N ILE A 285 4.25 -3.17 7.95
CA ILE A 285 4.21 -3.24 9.42
C ILE A 285 5.22 -2.29 10.09
N ASP A 286 6.19 -1.76 9.31
CA ASP A 286 7.17 -0.79 9.78
C ASP A 286 6.58 0.64 9.82
N LEU A 287 5.44 0.86 9.16
CA LEU A 287 4.81 2.18 9.12
C LEU A 287 4.34 2.62 10.51
N ALA A 288 3.64 1.78 11.25
CA ALA A 288 3.17 2.15 12.59
C ALA A 288 4.30 2.49 13.55
N PRO A 289 5.40 1.69 13.69
CA PRO A 289 6.59 2.09 14.44
C PRO A 289 7.21 3.41 13.97
N THR A 290 7.26 3.66 12.66
CA THR A 290 7.81 4.90 12.09
C THR A 290 6.97 6.11 12.49
N LEU A 291 5.65 6.00 12.44
CA LEU A 291 4.75 7.07 12.83
C LEU A 291 4.74 7.31 14.35
N LEU A 292 4.90 6.25 15.16
CA LEU A 292 5.11 6.38 16.60
C LEU A 292 6.42 7.10 16.91
N GLU A 293 7.52 6.73 16.26
CA GLU A 293 8.82 7.41 16.41
C GLU A 293 8.72 8.89 16.03
N ALA A 294 8.06 9.22 14.92
CA ALA A 294 7.80 10.60 14.49
C ALA A 294 6.97 11.39 15.52
N ALA A 295 6.11 10.71 16.26
CA ALA A 295 5.29 11.28 17.33
C ALA A 295 5.99 11.29 18.70
N GLY A 296 7.23 10.78 18.82
CA GLY A 296 7.96 10.64 20.09
C GLY A 296 7.37 9.58 21.02
N VAL A 297 6.71 8.56 20.45
CA VAL A 297 6.03 7.47 21.20
C VAL A 297 6.83 6.19 21.09
N GLU A 298 7.00 5.49 22.19
CA GLU A 298 7.69 4.19 22.22
C GLU A 298 6.85 3.12 21.51
N THR A 299 7.50 2.33 20.64
CA THR A 299 6.87 1.22 19.95
C THR A 299 6.62 0.06 20.92
N PRO A 300 5.39 -0.47 21.01
CA PRO A 300 5.09 -1.63 21.85
C PRO A 300 5.92 -2.87 21.47
N ALA A 301 6.37 -3.63 22.46
CA ALA A 301 7.12 -4.88 22.25
C ALA A 301 6.31 -5.95 21.47
N SER A 302 5.01 -5.80 21.38
CA SER A 302 4.14 -6.69 20.61
C SER A 302 4.15 -6.45 19.09
N PHE A 303 4.79 -5.37 18.62
CA PHE A 303 4.91 -5.07 17.20
C PHE A 303 6.04 -5.91 16.58
N HIS A 304 5.83 -6.44 15.38
CA HIS A 304 6.86 -7.11 14.58
C HIS A 304 7.59 -6.15 13.63
N GLY A 305 6.98 -4.98 13.41
CA GLY A 305 7.55 -3.92 12.61
C GLY A 305 8.70 -3.22 13.32
N SER A 306 9.60 -2.64 12.52
CA SER A 306 10.70 -1.78 12.98
C SER A 306 10.66 -0.47 12.21
N SER A 307 10.90 0.66 12.85
CA SER A 307 10.87 1.96 12.20
C SER A 307 11.84 2.06 11.03
N PHE A 308 11.39 2.64 9.93
CA PHE A 308 12.22 3.06 8.80
C PHE A 308 12.46 4.59 8.80
N ALA A 309 12.32 5.27 9.94
CA ALA A 309 12.48 6.73 10.01
C ALA A 309 13.85 7.20 9.46
N ALA A 310 14.91 6.41 9.65
CA ALA A 310 16.22 6.70 9.08
C ALA A 310 16.20 6.82 7.55
N ALA A 311 15.39 6.00 6.86
CA ALA A 311 15.24 6.04 5.40
C ALA A 311 14.51 7.31 4.90
N LEU A 312 13.82 8.03 5.78
CA LEU A 312 13.17 9.29 5.44
C LEU A 312 14.14 10.45 5.29
N THR A 313 15.36 10.33 5.84
CA THR A 313 16.39 11.37 5.83
C THR A 313 17.67 10.93 5.11
N ASP A 314 17.93 9.63 5.07
CA ASP A 314 19.13 9.03 4.44
C ASP A 314 18.74 7.86 3.53
N GLN A 315 18.88 8.04 2.22
CA GLN A 315 18.55 7.03 1.21
C GLN A 315 19.52 5.83 1.21
N THR A 316 20.63 5.95 1.92
CA THR A 316 21.61 4.87 2.11
C THR A 316 21.35 4.05 3.38
N ALA A 317 20.37 4.47 4.19
CA ALA A 317 19.98 3.71 5.38
C ALA A 317 19.63 2.25 5.00
N PRO A 318 20.05 1.26 5.80
CA PRO A 318 19.79 -0.13 5.48
C PRO A 318 18.28 -0.44 5.52
N GLY A 319 17.77 -1.09 4.49
CA GLY A 319 16.44 -1.70 4.49
C GLY A 319 16.45 -3.08 5.16
N ARG A 320 15.30 -3.73 5.17
CA ARG A 320 15.18 -5.13 5.58
C ARG A 320 15.94 -6.04 4.60
N GLU A 321 16.59 -7.09 5.11
CA GLU A 321 17.15 -8.13 4.25
C GLU A 321 16.03 -8.96 3.61
N TYR A 322 14.98 -9.25 4.40
CA TYR A 322 13.80 -10.02 3.96
C TYR A 322 12.51 -9.36 4.44
N VAL A 323 11.47 -9.51 3.66
CA VAL A 323 10.09 -9.27 4.04
C VAL A 323 9.29 -10.56 3.88
N PHE A 324 8.23 -10.67 4.68
CA PHE A 324 7.37 -11.85 4.72
C PHE A 324 5.93 -11.44 4.45
N ALA A 325 5.22 -12.28 3.72
CA ALA A 325 3.80 -12.11 3.51
C ALA A 325 3.09 -13.45 3.56
N GLU A 326 1.80 -13.38 3.87
CA GLU A 326 0.96 -14.54 4.04
C GLU A 326 -0.35 -14.37 3.30
N ARG A 327 -0.96 -15.48 2.92
CA ARG A 327 -2.35 -15.51 2.50
C ARG A 327 -3.07 -16.58 3.30
N ASN A 328 -4.13 -16.16 3.95
CA ASN A 328 -5.08 -16.98 4.67
C ASN A 328 -6.40 -17.01 3.88
N TRP A 329 -7.54 -17.11 4.53
CA TRP A 329 -8.82 -17.14 3.83
C TRP A 329 -9.15 -15.79 3.15
N HIS A 330 -9.48 -15.85 1.86
CA HIS A 330 -10.04 -14.73 1.08
C HIS A 330 -10.96 -15.32 0.00
N ASN A 331 -12.25 -15.48 0.26
CA ASN A 331 -13.25 -16.24 -0.49
C ASN A 331 -12.97 -17.75 -0.56
N CYS A 332 -11.74 -18.20 -0.53
CA CYS A 332 -11.31 -19.59 -0.47
C CYS A 332 -10.28 -19.76 0.64
N ASP A 333 -10.21 -20.97 1.18
CA ASP A 333 -9.24 -21.32 2.20
C ASP A 333 -7.87 -21.54 1.57
N GLU A 334 -6.89 -20.76 2.01
CA GLU A 334 -5.49 -20.84 1.60
C GLU A 334 -4.59 -20.80 2.83
N HIS A 335 -3.41 -21.34 2.69
CA HIS A 335 -2.31 -21.14 3.63
C HIS A 335 -1.02 -21.03 2.81
N ILE A 336 -0.69 -19.81 2.43
CA ILE A 336 0.47 -19.47 1.62
C ILE A 336 1.39 -18.61 2.47
N ARG A 337 2.68 -18.89 2.44
CA ARG A 337 3.73 -18.12 3.11
C ARG A 337 4.83 -17.77 2.13
N THR A 338 5.33 -16.55 2.19
CA THR A 338 6.41 -16.12 1.31
C THR A 338 7.49 -15.36 2.05
N VAL A 339 8.71 -15.55 1.61
CA VAL A 339 9.88 -14.73 1.95
C VAL A 339 10.42 -14.10 0.68
N ARG A 340 10.67 -12.80 0.74
CA ARG A 340 11.16 -12.01 -0.39
C ARG A 340 12.39 -11.20 0.05
N GLY A 341 13.55 -11.45 -0.57
CA GLY A 341 14.73 -10.60 -0.52
C GLY A 341 14.73 -9.56 -1.66
N VAL A 342 15.86 -8.88 -1.90
CA VAL A 342 15.96 -7.90 -2.99
C VAL A 342 15.76 -8.54 -4.36
N ARG A 343 16.38 -9.69 -4.62
CA ARG A 343 16.36 -10.34 -5.93
C ARG A 343 15.51 -11.60 -5.97
N TYR A 344 15.56 -12.42 -4.92
CA TYR A 344 14.89 -13.72 -4.93
C TYR A 344 13.71 -13.77 -3.99
N LYS A 345 12.72 -14.54 -4.39
CA LYS A 345 11.50 -14.80 -3.65
C LYS A 345 11.21 -16.29 -3.61
N LEU A 346 10.72 -16.77 -2.47
CA LEU A 346 10.20 -18.12 -2.32
C LEU A 346 8.77 -18.04 -1.79
N ILE A 347 7.87 -18.79 -2.44
CA ILE A 347 6.47 -18.97 -2.00
C ILE A 347 6.29 -20.44 -1.61
N ARG A 348 5.66 -20.68 -0.47
CA ARG A 348 5.27 -22.01 0.02
C ARG A 348 3.75 -22.11 0.06
N ASN A 349 3.21 -23.08 -0.68
CA ASN A 349 1.79 -23.38 -0.76
C ASN A 349 1.48 -24.64 0.08
N ALA A 350 0.57 -24.54 1.06
CA ALA A 350 0.17 -25.70 1.86
C ALA A 350 -1.01 -26.47 1.24
N TYR A 351 -1.96 -25.74 0.65
CA TYR A 351 -3.18 -26.34 0.06
C TYR A 351 -3.07 -26.34 -1.46
N THR A 352 -2.44 -27.37 -2.00
CA THR A 352 -2.05 -27.42 -3.43
C THR A 352 -3.02 -28.18 -4.33
N GLU A 353 -4.01 -28.85 -3.76
CA GLU A 353 -4.95 -29.71 -4.48
C GLU A 353 -5.87 -28.99 -5.46
N LEU A 354 -6.07 -27.67 -5.29
CA LEU A 354 -6.88 -26.82 -6.15
C LEU A 354 -6.04 -25.72 -6.81
N PRO A 355 -6.49 -25.18 -7.93
CA PRO A 355 -5.87 -23.98 -8.52
C PRO A 355 -5.84 -22.80 -7.55
N LEU A 356 -5.00 -21.80 -7.83
CA LEU A 356 -4.98 -20.55 -7.06
C LEU A 356 -6.35 -19.88 -7.13
N CYS A 357 -6.91 -19.58 -5.97
CA CYS A 357 -8.22 -18.96 -5.89
C CYS A 357 -8.17 -17.48 -6.30
N THR A 358 -8.91 -17.14 -7.33
CA THR A 358 -9.13 -15.75 -7.74
C THR A 358 -10.24 -15.12 -6.87
N PRO A 359 -10.05 -13.93 -6.31
CA PRO A 359 -11.07 -13.24 -5.52
C PRO A 359 -12.40 -13.07 -6.27
N ALA A 360 -13.51 -13.01 -5.53
CA ALA A 360 -14.85 -12.99 -6.12
C ALA A 360 -15.10 -11.75 -7.00
N ASP A 361 -14.51 -10.62 -6.68
CA ASP A 361 -14.56 -9.39 -7.47
C ASP A 361 -13.77 -9.51 -8.76
N ALA A 362 -12.54 -10.02 -8.71
CA ALA A 362 -11.70 -10.26 -9.87
C ALA A 362 -12.25 -11.39 -10.78
N SER A 363 -12.85 -12.45 -10.21
CA SER A 363 -13.41 -13.57 -10.97
C SER A 363 -14.70 -13.25 -11.74
N ARG A 364 -15.22 -12.03 -11.58
CA ARG A 364 -16.35 -11.51 -12.34
C ARG A 364 -15.96 -10.40 -13.32
N SER A 365 -14.67 -10.16 -13.49
CA SER A 365 -14.15 -9.12 -14.36
C SER A 365 -14.09 -9.55 -15.83
N ALA A 366 -14.06 -8.56 -16.73
CA ALA A 366 -13.84 -8.81 -18.15
C ALA A 366 -12.47 -9.49 -18.39
N SER A 367 -11.43 -9.09 -17.65
CA SER A 367 -10.10 -9.70 -17.70
C SER A 367 -10.10 -11.19 -17.31
N TRP A 368 -10.94 -11.58 -16.34
CA TRP A 368 -11.09 -12.98 -15.97
C TRP A 368 -11.78 -13.79 -17.07
N TYR A 369 -12.84 -13.24 -17.68
CA TYR A 369 -13.53 -13.91 -18.78
C TYR A 369 -12.61 -14.08 -20.00
N SER A 370 -11.75 -13.12 -20.29
CA SER A 370 -10.72 -13.25 -21.34
C SER A 370 -9.75 -14.39 -21.04
N LEU A 371 -9.25 -14.52 -19.79
CA LEU A 371 -8.38 -15.63 -19.37
C LEU A 371 -9.08 -16.98 -19.49
N THR A 372 -10.33 -17.11 -19.06
CA THR A 372 -11.08 -18.37 -19.12
C THR A 372 -11.38 -18.78 -20.56
N ALA A 373 -11.73 -17.84 -21.43
CA ALA A 373 -11.94 -18.11 -22.85
C ALA A 373 -10.66 -18.59 -23.55
N ARG A 374 -9.50 -17.97 -23.23
CA ARG A 374 -8.19 -18.42 -23.75
C ARG A 374 -7.79 -19.79 -23.21
N ARG A 375 -8.13 -20.08 -21.94
CA ARG A 375 -7.93 -21.41 -21.37
C ARG A 375 -8.72 -22.49 -22.13
N GLU A 376 -10.00 -22.24 -22.37
CA GLU A 376 -10.88 -23.16 -23.13
C GLU A 376 -10.39 -23.37 -24.56
N ALA A 377 -9.87 -22.32 -25.20
CA ALA A 377 -9.26 -22.37 -26.50
C ALA A 377 -7.85 -23.02 -26.53
N GLY A 378 -7.24 -23.31 -25.39
CA GLY A 378 -5.87 -23.82 -25.28
C GLY A 378 -4.78 -22.86 -25.76
N THR A 379 -5.02 -21.54 -25.64
CA THR A 379 -4.15 -20.46 -26.17
C THR A 379 -3.52 -19.58 -25.10
N LEU A 380 -3.58 -19.98 -23.81
CA LEU A 380 -2.88 -19.29 -22.75
C LEU A 380 -1.36 -19.40 -22.92
N THR A 381 -0.64 -18.33 -22.57
CA THR A 381 0.81 -18.44 -22.38
C THR A 381 1.13 -19.30 -21.15
N PRO A 382 2.35 -19.85 -21.03
CA PRO A 382 2.73 -20.62 -19.85
C PRO A 382 2.54 -19.86 -18.53
N GLY A 383 2.85 -18.55 -18.49
CA GLY A 383 2.66 -17.69 -17.32
C GLY A 383 1.20 -17.51 -16.92
N GLN A 384 0.32 -17.34 -17.91
CA GLN A 384 -1.14 -17.24 -17.67
C GLN A 384 -1.74 -18.60 -17.23
N ALA A 385 -1.26 -19.71 -17.79
CA ALA A 385 -1.75 -21.06 -17.48
C ALA A 385 -1.50 -21.45 -16.01
N ARG A 386 -0.47 -20.90 -15.38
CA ARG A 386 -0.15 -21.16 -13.97
C ARG A 386 -1.28 -20.82 -13.00
N LEU A 387 -2.13 -19.85 -13.34
CA LEU A 387 -3.30 -19.50 -12.54
C LEU A 387 -4.30 -20.66 -12.39
N PHE A 388 -4.29 -21.58 -13.34
CA PHE A 388 -5.21 -22.74 -13.43
C PHE A 388 -4.52 -24.08 -13.12
N GLU A 389 -3.26 -24.04 -12.69
CA GLU A 389 -2.48 -25.25 -12.40
C GLU A 389 -3.04 -26.02 -11.19
N SER A 390 -3.20 -27.32 -11.34
CA SER A 390 -3.65 -28.23 -10.28
C SER A 390 -3.06 -29.62 -10.49
N PRO A 391 -2.39 -30.23 -9.47
CA PRO A 391 -2.00 -29.59 -8.22
C PRO A 391 -1.00 -28.45 -8.42
N ARG A 392 -1.06 -27.43 -7.55
CA ARG A 392 -0.07 -26.34 -7.56
C ARG A 392 1.28 -26.83 -7.02
N PRO A 393 2.40 -26.20 -7.41
CA PRO A 393 3.69 -26.46 -6.77
C PRO A 393 3.63 -26.16 -5.26
N VAL A 394 4.23 -27.03 -4.45
CA VAL A 394 4.40 -26.78 -3.00
C VAL A 394 5.36 -25.61 -2.77
N ILE A 395 6.41 -25.52 -3.60
CA ILE A 395 7.42 -24.47 -3.54
C ILE A 395 7.51 -23.77 -4.90
N GLU A 396 7.51 -22.45 -4.86
CA GLU A 396 7.82 -21.62 -6.01
C GLU A 396 9.03 -20.75 -5.67
N VAL A 397 9.93 -20.55 -6.63
CA VAL A 397 11.13 -19.70 -6.51
C VAL A 397 11.22 -18.80 -7.74
N TYR A 398 11.43 -17.52 -7.50
CA TYR A 398 11.51 -16.52 -8.56
C TYR A 398 12.78 -15.68 -8.46
N ASP A 399 13.38 -15.35 -9.60
CA ASP A 399 14.42 -14.34 -9.77
C ASP A 399 13.73 -13.05 -10.26
N LEU A 400 13.47 -12.12 -9.36
CA LEU A 400 12.68 -10.91 -9.63
C LEU A 400 13.42 -9.88 -10.49
N GLU A 401 14.73 -10.02 -10.65
CA GLU A 401 15.52 -9.20 -11.55
C GLU A 401 15.33 -9.66 -13.01
N ALA A 402 15.32 -10.97 -13.24
CA ALA A 402 15.13 -11.56 -14.55
C ALA A 402 13.65 -11.72 -14.95
N ASP A 403 12.77 -11.91 -13.95
CA ASP A 403 11.33 -12.15 -14.11
C ASP A 403 10.52 -11.35 -13.08
N PRO A 404 10.39 -10.04 -13.28
CA PRO A 404 9.68 -9.17 -12.32
C PRO A 404 8.18 -9.46 -12.21
N HIS A 405 7.61 -10.26 -13.12
CA HIS A 405 6.21 -10.67 -13.08
C HIS A 405 6.02 -12.10 -12.56
N GLU A 406 7.08 -12.80 -12.14
CA GLU A 406 7.02 -14.11 -11.52
C GLU A 406 6.30 -15.16 -12.40
N LEU A 407 6.59 -15.17 -13.71
CA LEU A 407 5.95 -16.04 -14.67
C LEU A 407 6.62 -17.42 -14.76
N VAL A 408 7.89 -17.52 -14.34
CA VAL A 408 8.71 -18.74 -14.47
C VAL A 408 9.16 -19.24 -13.10
N ASN A 409 8.52 -20.30 -12.60
CA ASN A 409 8.97 -20.96 -11.37
C ASN A 409 10.30 -21.69 -11.60
N LEU A 410 11.31 -21.32 -10.83
CA LEU A 410 12.66 -21.89 -10.88
C LEU A 410 12.87 -23.03 -9.86
N ALA A 411 11.88 -23.38 -9.03
CA ALA A 411 12.01 -24.43 -8.03
C ALA A 411 12.47 -25.75 -8.66
N GLY A 412 13.44 -26.41 -8.03
CA GLY A 412 14.04 -27.64 -8.52
C GLY A 412 15.14 -27.46 -9.57
N ARG A 413 15.44 -26.24 -10.00
CA ARG A 413 16.58 -25.99 -10.91
C ARG A 413 17.89 -25.91 -10.13
N PRO A 414 18.97 -26.54 -10.60
CA PRO A 414 20.26 -26.58 -9.90
C PRO A 414 20.83 -25.19 -9.61
N GLU A 415 20.67 -24.24 -10.51
CA GLU A 415 21.21 -22.88 -10.41
C GLU A 415 20.64 -22.05 -9.25
N VAL A 416 19.44 -22.38 -8.76
CA VAL A 416 18.80 -21.66 -7.64
C VAL A 416 18.64 -22.53 -6.38
N GLU A 417 19.13 -23.78 -6.39
CA GLU A 417 18.90 -24.73 -5.31
C GLU A 417 19.46 -24.23 -3.95
N GLN A 418 20.66 -23.65 -3.95
CA GLN A 418 21.24 -23.07 -2.73
C GLN A 418 20.42 -21.90 -2.21
N THR A 419 19.99 -21.00 -3.08
CA THR A 419 19.13 -19.85 -2.75
C THR A 419 17.77 -20.32 -2.21
N ALA A 420 17.15 -21.30 -2.85
CA ALA A 420 15.89 -21.89 -2.40
C ALA A 420 16.00 -22.49 -1.00
N ARG A 421 17.09 -23.22 -0.72
CA ARG A 421 17.36 -23.76 0.63
C ARG A 421 17.60 -22.68 1.67
N GLN A 422 18.29 -21.60 1.30
CA GLN A 422 18.49 -20.45 2.19
C GLN A 422 17.17 -19.77 2.51
N LEU A 423 16.37 -19.42 1.50
CA LEU A 423 15.06 -18.78 1.68
C LEU A 423 14.09 -19.66 2.46
N SER A 424 14.09 -20.98 2.23
CA SER A 424 13.28 -21.91 3.03
C SER A 424 13.65 -21.87 4.51
N ARG A 425 14.95 -21.85 4.85
CA ARG A 425 15.39 -21.75 6.26
C ARG A 425 15.01 -20.40 6.90
N VAL A 426 15.11 -19.32 6.14
CA VAL A 426 14.68 -17.98 6.60
C VAL A 426 13.18 -17.98 6.87
N LEU A 427 12.38 -18.55 5.97
CA LEU A 427 10.94 -18.67 6.15
C LEU A 427 10.58 -19.57 7.35
N ASP A 428 11.27 -20.68 7.55
CA ASP A 428 11.05 -21.58 8.70
C ASP A 428 11.41 -20.89 10.03
N ALA A 429 12.46 -20.08 10.04
CA ALA A 429 12.83 -19.28 11.22
C ALA A 429 11.75 -18.25 11.56
N TRP A 430 11.26 -17.52 10.56
CA TRP A 430 10.17 -16.55 10.73
C TRP A 430 8.87 -17.21 11.23
N ILE A 431 8.46 -18.35 10.64
CA ILE A 431 7.29 -19.12 11.08
C ILE A 431 7.40 -19.51 12.57
N LYS A 432 8.59 -19.96 12.96
CA LYS A 432 8.84 -20.35 14.36
C LYS A 432 8.86 -19.16 15.31
N GLU A 433 9.50 -18.05 14.90
CA GLU A 433 9.64 -16.85 15.72
C GLU A 433 8.30 -16.13 15.96
N THR A 434 7.45 -16.11 14.93
CA THR A 434 6.13 -15.47 15.00
C THR A 434 5.00 -16.42 15.41
N GLU A 435 5.32 -17.68 15.71
CA GLU A 435 4.36 -18.72 16.09
C GLU A 435 3.25 -18.95 15.05
N ASP A 436 3.62 -18.84 13.75
CA ASP A 436 2.70 -19.01 12.63
C ASP A 436 2.54 -20.50 12.28
N PHE A 437 1.40 -21.08 12.60
CA PHE A 437 1.10 -22.49 12.31
C PHE A 437 -0.17 -22.62 11.46
N PRO A 438 -0.24 -23.65 10.59
CA PRO A 438 -1.48 -23.94 9.89
C PRO A 438 -2.63 -24.12 10.87
N PRO A 439 -3.80 -23.56 10.60
CA PRO A 439 -4.95 -23.69 11.48
C PRO A 439 -5.37 -25.17 11.60
N SER A 440 -5.84 -25.56 12.79
CA SER A 440 -6.30 -26.94 13.09
C SER A 440 -7.50 -27.37 12.23
N ARG A 441 -8.26 -26.42 11.69
CA ARG A 441 -9.37 -26.65 10.77
C ARG A 441 -9.27 -25.70 9.59
N ARG A 442 -9.56 -26.22 8.39
CA ARG A 442 -9.71 -25.38 7.20
C ARG A 442 -11.03 -24.60 7.30
N ARG A 443 -10.98 -23.36 6.85
CA ARG A 443 -12.18 -22.52 6.75
C ARG A 443 -13.00 -22.92 5.53
N ARG A 444 -14.33 -22.83 5.63
CA ARG A 444 -15.21 -23.06 4.47
C ARG A 444 -15.01 -21.97 3.42
N ALA A 445 -15.38 -22.30 2.18
CA ALA A 445 -15.32 -21.37 1.06
C ALA A 445 -16.37 -20.23 1.11
N ASP A 446 -17.18 -20.15 2.14
CA ASP A 446 -18.06 -19.04 2.46
C ASP A 446 -17.46 -18.19 3.60
N ASN A 447 -17.97 -17.00 3.82
CA ASN A 447 -17.50 -16.10 4.89
C ASN A 447 -17.89 -16.63 6.29
N THR A 448 -17.28 -17.71 6.71
CA THR A 448 -17.62 -18.47 7.91
C THR A 448 -16.40 -18.63 8.81
N ASP A 449 -16.56 -18.40 10.11
CA ASP A 449 -15.53 -18.69 11.10
C ASP A 449 -15.17 -20.19 11.07
N ARG A 450 -13.86 -20.50 11.06
CA ARG A 450 -13.39 -21.87 10.88
C ARG A 450 -13.63 -22.77 12.11
N ILE A 451 -13.79 -22.17 13.28
CA ILE A 451 -13.97 -22.91 14.55
C ILE A 451 -15.45 -23.07 14.87
N SER A 452 -16.19 -21.97 14.95
CA SER A 452 -17.61 -21.96 15.32
C SER A 452 -18.55 -22.34 14.18
N GLY A 453 -18.12 -22.16 12.92
CA GLY A 453 -18.94 -22.35 11.74
C GLY A 453 -19.99 -21.23 11.53
N VAL A 454 -19.89 -20.13 12.27
CA VAL A 454 -20.77 -18.97 12.13
C VAL A 454 -20.29 -18.08 11.00
N LYS A 455 -21.21 -17.55 10.19
CA LYS A 455 -20.86 -16.59 9.12
C LYS A 455 -20.48 -15.25 9.74
N PHE A 456 -19.33 -14.72 9.32
CA PHE A 456 -19.01 -13.35 9.60
C PHE A 456 -19.92 -12.42 8.79
N SER A 457 -20.54 -11.47 9.49
CA SER A 457 -21.09 -10.27 8.88
C SER A 457 -20.36 -9.08 9.49
N GLN A 458 -20.33 -7.96 8.80
CA GLN A 458 -19.70 -6.74 9.32
C GLN A 458 -20.30 -6.27 10.66
N ASN A 459 -21.48 -6.78 11.02
CA ASN A 459 -22.25 -6.40 12.20
C ASN A 459 -22.28 -7.47 13.31
N VAL A 460 -21.60 -8.59 13.14
CA VAL A 460 -21.55 -9.63 14.17
C VAL A 460 -20.28 -9.42 15.00
N PRO A 461 -20.39 -9.07 16.28
CA PRO A 461 -19.22 -9.01 17.15
C PRO A 461 -18.54 -10.38 17.20
N PRO A 462 -17.23 -10.45 17.44
CA PRO A 462 -16.55 -11.71 17.66
C PRO A 462 -17.27 -12.47 18.78
N LEU A 463 -17.42 -13.77 18.56
CA LEU A 463 -17.87 -14.62 19.65
C LEU A 463 -16.81 -14.54 20.75
N GLU A 464 -17.22 -14.26 21.97
CA GLU A 464 -16.33 -14.36 23.14
C GLU A 464 -15.75 -15.78 23.18
N PRO A 465 -14.45 -15.94 23.55
CA PRO A 465 -13.78 -17.22 23.59
C PRO A 465 -14.39 -18.21 24.58
#